data_c5f6da6cf593d843fbd121d830cb2191
#
_entry.id   c5f6da6cf593d843fbd121d830cb2191
#
_cell.length_a   1.000
_cell.length_b   1.000
_cell.length_c   1.000
_cell.angle_alpha   90.00
_cell.angle_beta   90.00
_cell.angle_gamma   90.00
#
_symmetry.space_group_name_H-M   'P 1'
#
loop_
_entity.id
_entity.type
_entity.pdbx_description
1 polymer ?
#
loop_
_entity_poly.entity_id
_entity_poly.type
_entity_poly.pdbx_seq_one_letter_code
_entity_poly.pdbx_strand_id
1 'polypeptide(L)'
;MKHFLKSVLLILVFLGTLSAFAHPAQNSNETFKEFKSTYGGVVFSVDPRIELFHAVELGSGTPQINPIEIDYKQKVDKEVSKYKNHPLFSFIKRNTIYNKLFNNSIDAPIWFLLNLTKDFEWRKDVTYADRNNLLLDSFRYYLKRFVDETDYIRFFNSNADFYNISLATLKFNLEDFNEKDRVLNYYGVQNKEANQFNIILNFFGWGNFGSRLSTKKRSELYAVIAPERSFMRIPTFDQVRLYKLIWHEFGHSFANPAVQKQPYLSQIEALSHLHTPIKESMKAQAYATWPSVVWEHLTEAVACRLAAQKFGEQYADLNFVRLQKGMRWIYLNPLLAALKEYEQNRTKYPTLEDFMPQIIRTLQNVTQPDTDKWMAQTEAIRKPDVERMPVIQDVFGRDSVMIILSSNEKDKAADGRLKAFLQERFFPLVSSLKKATVLTDTAAAKMNLSPYNLLVIGTPSGNKVLTEMLGQIPILFTEKSIIGEKIYEGKGYALLAGWVNPYNTAKVMTVMAATNPDDLVDFNQVPFGWTNYHIMKNFITYKTGDFMRYNLVWLCK
;
A
#
# COMPACT_ATOMS: atom_id res chain seq x y z
N MET A 1 75.11 -27.10 0.49
CA MET A 1 74.69 -26.14 -0.58
C MET A 1 73.40 -26.48 -1.28
N LYS A 2 72.96 -27.75 -1.39
CA LYS A 2 71.68 -28.10 -2.04
C LYS A 2 70.40 -27.87 -1.18
N HIS A 3 70.50 -27.73 0.14
CA HIS A 3 69.35 -27.43 1.02
C HIS A 3 69.10 -25.93 1.20
N PHE A 4 70.08 -25.09 0.96
CA PHE A 4 69.93 -23.65 1.07
C PHE A 4 69.19 -23.02 -0.13
N LEU A 5 69.38 -23.61 -1.34
CA LEU A 5 68.64 -23.14 -2.54
C LEU A 5 67.16 -23.51 -2.56
N LYS A 6 66.73 -24.61 -1.89
CA LYS A 6 65.31 -24.98 -1.82
C LYS A 6 64.52 -24.10 -0.90
N SER A 7 65.10 -23.59 0.17
CA SER A 7 64.43 -22.69 1.12
C SER A 7 64.25 -21.27 0.56
N VAL A 8 65.18 -20.78 -0.27
CA VAL A 8 65.08 -19.47 -0.93
C VAL A 8 64.03 -19.49 -2.05
N LEU A 9 63.86 -20.61 -2.76
CA LEU A 9 62.87 -20.75 -3.84
C LEU A 9 61.44 -20.83 -3.28
N LEU A 10 61.24 -21.42 -2.08
CA LEU A 10 59.93 -21.47 -1.43
C LEU A 10 59.46 -20.12 -0.86
N ILE A 11 60.42 -19.27 -0.42
CA ILE A 11 60.12 -17.92 0.08
C ILE A 11 59.76 -16.97 -1.07
N LEU A 12 60.40 -17.11 -2.24
CA LEU A 12 60.07 -16.31 -3.43
C LEU A 12 58.73 -16.67 -4.07
N VAL A 13 58.26 -17.94 -3.97
CA VAL A 13 56.93 -18.36 -4.46
C VAL A 13 55.83 -17.89 -3.50
N PHE A 14 56.09 -17.74 -2.19
CA PHE A 14 55.09 -17.21 -1.24
C PHE A 14 54.99 -15.68 -1.25
N LEU A 15 56.00 -14.96 -1.70
CA LEU A 15 55.95 -13.50 -1.86
C LEU A 15 55.35 -13.08 -3.21
N GLY A 16 55.29 -13.99 -4.19
CA GLY A 16 54.68 -13.72 -5.51
C GLY A 16 53.15 -13.87 -5.59
N THR A 17 52.50 -14.43 -4.55
CA THR A 17 51.03 -14.62 -4.54
C THR A 17 50.28 -13.62 -3.65
N LEU A 18 50.96 -12.70 -3.00
CA LEU A 18 50.35 -11.65 -2.15
C LEU A 18 50.14 -10.30 -2.86
N SER A 19 50.53 -10.17 -4.14
CA SER A 19 50.45 -8.91 -4.87
C SER A 19 49.28 -8.84 -5.89
N ALA A 20 48.29 -9.72 -5.83
CA ALA A 20 47.21 -9.77 -6.85
C ALA A 20 45.87 -9.22 -6.41
N PHE A 21 45.74 -8.60 -5.24
CA PHE A 21 44.45 -8.03 -4.78
C PHE A 21 44.53 -6.66 -4.11
N ALA A 22 45.54 -5.85 -4.47
CA ALA A 22 45.44 -4.44 -4.21
C ALA A 22 44.85 -3.78 -5.47
N HIS A 23 43.53 -3.73 -5.60
CA HIS A 23 42.96 -2.63 -6.35
C HIS A 23 43.41 -1.36 -5.64
N PRO A 24 44.03 -0.39 -6.34
CA PRO A 24 44.35 0.87 -5.71
C PRO A 24 43.07 1.44 -5.14
N ALA A 25 43.04 1.71 -3.84
CA ALA A 25 42.01 2.50 -3.24
C ALA A 25 41.94 3.78 -4.06
N GLN A 26 40.93 3.90 -4.88
CA GLN A 26 40.66 5.11 -5.63
C GLN A 26 40.17 6.08 -4.57
N ASN A 27 41.09 6.94 -4.05
CA ASN A 27 40.73 8.11 -3.24
C ASN A 27 39.88 9.05 -4.09
N SER A 28 38.65 8.65 -4.36
CA SER A 28 37.68 9.56 -4.89
C SER A 28 37.07 10.30 -3.69
N ASN A 29 37.28 11.63 -3.64
CA ASN A 29 36.53 12.52 -2.74
C ASN A 29 35.03 12.53 -3.08
N GLU A 30 34.53 11.48 -3.70
CA GLU A 30 33.13 11.36 -4.16
C GLU A 30 32.25 10.96 -2.99
N THR A 31 31.18 11.72 -2.77
CA THR A 31 30.18 11.44 -1.75
C THR A 31 28.85 11.09 -2.39
N PHE A 32 27.97 10.43 -1.65
CA PHE A 32 26.60 10.18 -2.10
C PHE A 32 25.86 11.48 -2.35
N LYS A 33 25.36 11.66 -3.58
CA LYS A 33 24.45 12.77 -3.92
C LYS A 33 23.12 12.62 -3.19
N GLU A 34 22.47 13.73 -2.93
CA GLU A 34 21.14 13.73 -2.35
C GLU A 34 20.07 13.73 -3.44
N PHE A 35 19.21 12.72 -3.43
CA PHE A 35 18.03 12.64 -4.27
C PHE A 35 16.82 12.82 -3.35
N LYS A 36 16.32 14.05 -3.28
CA LYS A 36 15.19 14.42 -2.42
C LYS A 36 14.36 15.54 -3.03
N SER A 37 13.07 15.54 -2.69
CA SER A 37 12.16 16.66 -2.93
C SER A 37 11.27 16.86 -1.72
N THR A 38 10.74 18.06 -1.52
CA THR A 38 9.80 18.35 -0.44
C THR A 38 8.44 18.71 -1.03
N TYR A 39 7.38 18.09 -0.51
CA TYR A 39 6.02 18.37 -0.92
C TYR A 39 5.07 18.19 0.28
N GLY A 40 4.12 19.12 0.48
CA GLY A 40 3.18 19.08 1.61
C GLY A 40 3.84 18.97 2.98
N GLY A 41 5.04 19.57 3.17
CA GLY A 41 5.79 19.48 4.43
C GLY A 41 6.46 18.13 4.71
N VAL A 42 6.46 17.21 3.73
CA VAL A 42 7.09 15.89 3.80
C VAL A 42 8.29 15.84 2.86
N VAL A 43 9.39 15.26 3.31
CA VAL A 43 10.60 15.01 2.51
C VAL A 43 10.49 13.65 1.84
N PHE A 44 10.56 13.61 0.52
CA PHE A 44 10.63 12.40 -0.28
C PHE A 44 12.06 12.18 -0.73
N SER A 45 12.59 10.98 -0.59
CA SER A 45 14.00 10.71 -0.89
C SER A 45 14.27 9.28 -1.34
N VAL A 46 15.44 9.11 -1.98
CA VAL A 46 16.11 7.82 -2.15
C VAL A 46 17.31 7.82 -1.20
N ASP A 47 17.38 6.87 -0.29
CA ASP A 47 18.40 6.82 0.75
C ASP A 47 19.51 5.84 0.37
N PRO A 48 20.77 6.29 0.24
CA PRO A 48 21.88 5.45 -0.21
C PRO A 48 22.18 4.28 0.74
N ARG A 49 21.85 4.41 2.04
CA ARG A 49 22.07 3.33 3.03
C ARG A 49 21.11 2.18 2.78
N ILE A 50 19.83 2.50 2.51
CA ILE A 50 18.77 1.52 2.21
C ILE A 50 19.03 0.90 0.84
N GLU A 51 19.40 1.71 -0.16
CA GLU A 51 19.76 1.21 -1.49
C GLU A 51 20.95 0.24 -1.44
N LEU A 52 22.03 0.59 -0.71
CA LEU A 52 23.17 -0.31 -0.54
C LEU A 52 22.77 -1.61 0.14
N PHE A 53 21.99 -1.53 1.22
CA PHE A 53 21.53 -2.72 1.94
C PHE A 53 20.80 -3.70 1.02
N HIS A 54 19.85 -3.22 0.24
CA HIS A 54 19.10 -4.07 -0.70
C HIS A 54 19.95 -4.51 -1.91
N ALA A 55 20.90 -3.69 -2.35
CA ALA A 55 21.87 -4.12 -3.36
C ALA A 55 22.70 -5.32 -2.87
N VAL A 56 23.12 -5.27 -1.61
CA VAL A 56 23.86 -6.37 -0.96
C VAL A 56 22.98 -7.60 -0.76
N GLU A 57 21.70 -7.44 -0.39
CA GLU A 57 20.74 -8.53 -0.34
C GLU A 57 20.59 -9.21 -1.70
N LEU A 58 20.38 -8.43 -2.75
CA LEU A 58 20.27 -8.92 -4.12
C LEU A 58 21.51 -9.73 -4.51
N GLY A 59 22.71 -9.18 -4.29
CA GLY A 59 23.97 -9.86 -4.57
C GLY A 59 24.23 -11.10 -3.71
N SER A 60 23.60 -11.20 -2.55
CA SER A 60 23.69 -12.36 -1.65
C SER A 60 22.67 -13.46 -1.97
N GLY A 61 21.73 -13.20 -2.89
CA GLY A 61 20.64 -14.13 -3.23
C GLY A 61 19.62 -14.31 -2.11
N THR A 62 19.41 -13.30 -1.28
CA THR A 62 18.40 -13.36 -0.21
C THR A 62 16.97 -13.27 -0.78
N PRO A 63 15.99 -13.97 -0.20
CA PRO A 63 14.63 -14.02 -0.73
C PRO A 63 13.79 -12.76 -0.44
N GLN A 64 14.35 -11.74 0.21
CA GLN A 64 13.63 -10.53 0.66
C GLN A 64 13.55 -9.42 -0.41
N ILE A 65 13.68 -9.78 -1.67
CA ILE A 65 13.57 -8.86 -2.82
C ILE A 65 12.18 -8.99 -3.44
N ASN A 66 11.45 -7.88 -3.58
CA ASN A 66 10.14 -7.90 -4.22
C ASN A 66 10.23 -8.32 -5.71
N PRO A 67 9.18 -8.97 -6.27
CA PRO A 67 9.20 -9.50 -7.63
C PRO A 67 8.99 -8.44 -8.71
N ILE A 68 8.82 -7.17 -8.36
CA ILE A 68 8.50 -6.11 -9.32
C ILE A 68 9.67 -5.91 -10.28
N GLU A 69 9.38 -6.00 -11.58
CA GLU A 69 10.38 -5.83 -12.62
C GLU A 69 10.66 -4.36 -12.90
N ILE A 70 11.87 -3.92 -12.56
CA ILE A 70 12.43 -2.60 -12.90
C ILE A 70 13.87 -2.79 -13.41
N ASP A 71 14.24 -2.04 -14.45
CA ASP A 71 15.58 -2.17 -15.06
C ASP A 71 16.71 -1.81 -14.09
N TYR A 72 16.42 -0.98 -13.13
CA TYR A 72 17.36 -0.60 -12.09
C TYR A 72 17.84 -1.81 -11.27
N LYS A 73 16.99 -2.80 -10.98
CA LYS A 73 17.40 -4.03 -10.29
C LYS A 73 18.46 -4.82 -11.05
N GLN A 74 18.33 -4.89 -12.39
CA GLN A 74 19.31 -5.57 -13.22
C GLN A 74 20.65 -4.82 -13.24
N LYS A 75 20.62 -3.47 -13.25
CA LYS A 75 21.84 -2.65 -13.14
C LYS A 75 22.54 -2.87 -11.80
N VAL A 76 21.77 -2.90 -10.70
CA VAL A 76 22.31 -3.17 -9.35
C VAL A 76 22.91 -4.56 -9.26
N ASP A 77 22.21 -5.60 -9.73
CA ASP A 77 22.73 -6.98 -9.71
C ASP A 77 24.04 -7.08 -10.49
N LYS A 78 24.11 -6.48 -11.69
CA LYS A 78 25.32 -6.43 -12.49
C LYS A 78 26.47 -5.72 -11.76
N GLU A 79 26.16 -4.61 -11.07
CA GLU A 79 27.17 -3.84 -10.33
C GLU A 79 27.72 -4.63 -9.14
N VAL A 80 26.84 -5.13 -8.26
CA VAL A 80 27.27 -5.86 -7.05
C VAL A 80 27.94 -7.17 -7.39
N SER A 81 27.56 -7.79 -8.52
CA SER A 81 28.20 -9.04 -8.99
C SER A 81 29.70 -8.91 -9.25
N LYS A 82 30.20 -7.71 -9.53
CA LYS A 82 31.65 -7.43 -9.67
C LYS A 82 32.40 -7.69 -8.37
N TYR A 83 31.74 -7.58 -7.24
CA TYR A 83 32.33 -7.58 -5.90
C TYR A 83 31.95 -8.81 -5.05
N LYS A 84 31.51 -9.92 -5.67
CA LYS A 84 31.05 -11.14 -4.96
C LYS A 84 32.08 -11.72 -3.97
N ASN A 85 33.37 -11.45 -4.18
CA ASN A 85 34.45 -11.90 -3.31
C ASN A 85 34.76 -10.90 -2.17
N HIS A 86 34.07 -9.75 -2.09
CA HIS A 86 34.27 -8.81 -1.01
C HIS A 86 33.87 -9.42 0.35
N PRO A 87 34.61 -9.15 1.43
CA PRO A 87 34.39 -9.76 2.76
C PRO A 87 32.98 -9.56 3.32
N LEU A 88 32.26 -8.50 2.91
CA LEU A 88 30.86 -8.26 3.28
C LEU A 88 29.97 -9.45 2.93
N PHE A 89 30.08 -10.01 1.71
CA PHE A 89 29.23 -11.14 1.30
C PHE A 89 29.54 -12.42 2.11
N SER A 90 30.80 -12.66 2.44
CA SER A 90 31.19 -13.76 3.32
C SER A 90 30.67 -13.55 4.75
N PHE A 91 30.66 -12.32 5.24
CA PHE A 91 30.10 -11.96 6.55
C PHE A 91 28.59 -12.23 6.60
N ILE A 92 27.85 -11.78 5.58
CA ILE A 92 26.39 -11.96 5.46
C ILE A 92 26.04 -13.44 5.40
N LYS A 93 26.75 -14.21 4.58
CA LYS A 93 26.52 -15.64 4.44
C LYS A 93 26.71 -16.39 5.76
N ARG A 94 27.72 -16.05 6.56
CA ARG A 94 27.99 -16.68 7.87
C ARG A 94 26.96 -16.30 8.94
N ASN A 95 26.45 -15.09 8.88
CA ASN A 95 25.62 -14.53 9.95
C ASN A 95 24.13 -14.48 9.62
N THR A 96 23.71 -14.81 8.41
CA THR A 96 22.32 -14.77 7.95
C THR A 96 21.62 -13.48 8.42
N ILE A 97 21.47 -12.49 7.52
CA ILE A 97 21.07 -11.11 7.85
C ILE A 97 19.87 -11.06 8.81
N TYR A 98 18.76 -11.71 8.44
CA TYR A 98 17.54 -11.58 9.25
C TYR A 98 17.57 -12.40 10.54
N ASN A 99 18.21 -13.57 10.54
CA ASN A 99 18.18 -14.45 11.70
C ASN A 99 19.12 -13.97 12.82
N LYS A 100 20.42 -13.90 12.55
CA LYS A 100 21.40 -13.61 13.60
C LYS A 100 21.62 -12.11 13.83
N LEU A 101 21.55 -11.28 12.75
CA LEU A 101 21.76 -9.85 12.88
C LEU A 101 20.53 -9.13 13.43
N PHE A 102 19.35 -9.51 12.99
CA PHE A 102 18.11 -8.77 13.24
C PHE A 102 17.00 -9.61 13.90
N ASN A 103 17.35 -10.75 14.47
CA ASN A 103 16.44 -11.60 15.26
C ASN A 103 15.09 -11.89 14.56
N ASN A 104 15.16 -12.20 13.27
CA ASN A 104 14.02 -12.44 12.37
C ASN A 104 13.09 -11.22 12.15
N SER A 105 13.47 -10.01 12.55
CA SER A 105 12.73 -8.80 12.26
C SER A 105 13.01 -8.33 10.84
N ILE A 106 11.98 -8.02 10.08
CA ILE A 106 12.09 -7.54 8.69
C ILE A 106 12.28 -6.01 8.60
N ASP A 107 11.93 -5.29 9.65
CA ASP A 107 12.03 -3.82 9.77
C ASP A 107 13.32 -3.37 10.49
N ALA A 108 13.90 -4.23 11.35
CA ALA A 108 15.10 -3.91 12.11
C ALA A 108 16.31 -3.48 11.24
N PRO A 109 16.54 -4.03 10.02
CA PRO A 109 17.59 -3.53 9.13
C PRO A 109 17.42 -2.04 8.81
N ILE A 110 16.21 -1.59 8.53
CA ILE A 110 15.90 -0.20 8.21
C ILE A 110 16.14 0.69 9.44
N TRP A 111 15.70 0.25 10.61
CA TRP A 111 16.00 0.91 11.88
C TRP A 111 17.50 1.09 12.10
N PHE A 112 18.26 0.03 11.93
CA PHE A 112 19.72 0.05 12.05
C PHE A 112 20.35 1.07 11.09
N LEU A 113 19.98 1.03 9.80
CA LEU A 113 20.52 1.92 8.78
C LEU A 113 20.20 3.39 9.03
N LEU A 114 18.99 3.72 9.49
CA LEU A 114 18.59 5.09 9.81
C LEU A 114 19.37 5.66 11.01
N ASN A 115 19.93 4.81 11.88
CA ASN A 115 20.82 5.20 12.97
C ASN A 115 22.29 5.43 12.54
N LEU A 116 22.61 5.21 11.26
CA LEU A 116 23.90 5.51 10.68
C LEU A 116 23.88 6.83 9.91
N THR A 117 25.06 7.45 9.72
CA THR A 117 25.26 8.52 8.74
C THR A 117 25.28 7.93 7.32
N LYS A 118 25.31 8.77 6.28
CA LYS A 118 25.51 8.30 4.90
C LYS A 118 26.86 7.65 4.66
N ASP A 119 27.85 7.96 5.52
CA ASP A 119 29.19 7.36 5.51
C ASP A 119 29.26 6.10 6.39
N PHE A 120 28.11 5.54 6.75
CA PHE A 120 27.98 4.35 7.59
C PHE A 120 28.67 4.45 8.96
N GLU A 121 28.75 5.66 9.54
CA GLU A 121 29.14 5.87 10.92
C GLU A 121 27.92 6.02 11.83
N TRP A 122 28.06 5.69 13.11
CA TRP A 122 26.97 5.88 14.07
C TRP A 122 26.61 7.36 14.21
N ARG A 123 25.33 7.67 14.05
CA ARG A 123 24.80 9.03 14.29
C ARG A 123 24.98 9.40 15.77
N LYS A 124 25.50 10.63 16.01
CA LYS A 124 25.76 11.16 17.35
C LYS A 124 24.55 11.91 17.95
N ASP A 125 23.56 12.19 17.15
CA ASP A 125 22.36 12.96 17.51
C ASP A 125 21.16 12.09 17.88
N VAL A 126 21.29 10.77 17.74
CA VAL A 126 20.26 9.76 18.10
C VAL A 126 20.80 8.76 19.11
N THR A 127 19.90 8.16 19.88
CA THR A 127 20.21 7.03 20.77
C THR A 127 19.69 5.74 20.14
N TYR A 128 20.59 4.78 19.98
CA TYR A 128 20.28 3.45 19.48
C TYR A 128 20.70 2.41 20.52
N ALA A 129 19.74 1.62 21.02
CA ALA A 129 19.96 0.69 22.13
C ALA A 129 21.04 -0.37 21.82
N ASP A 130 21.04 -0.86 20.56
CA ASP A 130 21.95 -1.93 20.14
C ASP A 130 23.28 -1.42 19.56
N ARG A 131 23.63 -0.16 19.79
CA ARG A 131 24.91 0.42 19.31
C ARG A 131 26.13 -0.38 19.76
N ASN A 132 26.09 -0.98 20.95
CA ASN A 132 27.18 -1.78 21.52
C ASN A 132 27.14 -3.26 21.08
N ASN A 133 26.20 -3.64 20.20
CA ASN A 133 26.15 -4.99 19.65
C ASN A 133 27.30 -5.17 18.66
N LEU A 134 28.28 -5.99 19.02
CA LEU A 134 29.48 -6.23 18.22
C LEU A 134 29.19 -6.79 16.81
N LEU A 135 28.11 -7.55 16.67
CA LEU A 135 27.75 -8.12 15.39
C LEU A 135 27.16 -7.05 14.45
N LEU A 136 26.33 -6.15 14.97
CA LEU A 136 25.80 -5.01 14.22
C LEU A 136 26.89 -3.99 13.88
N ASP A 137 27.81 -3.72 14.81
CA ASP A 137 28.95 -2.85 14.52
C ASP A 137 29.91 -3.45 13.49
N SER A 138 30.11 -4.77 13.51
CA SER A 138 30.83 -5.47 12.45
C SER A 138 30.13 -5.35 11.11
N PHE A 139 28.78 -5.46 11.09
CA PHE A 139 28.03 -5.28 9.85
C PHE A 139 28.16 -3.85 9.29
N ARG A 140 28.02 -2.84 10.17
CA ARG A 140 28.28 -1.44 9.84
C ARG A 140 29.67 -1.26 9.23
N TYR A 141 30.71 -1.82 9.87
CA TYR A 141 32.08 -1.76 9.39
C TYR A 141 32.23 -2.36 7.98
N TYR A 142 31.64 -3.53 7.72
CA TYR A 142 31.70 -4.14 6.40
C TYR A 142 30.91 -3.38 5.34
N LEU A 143 29.80 -2.74 5.68
CA LEU A 143 29.06 -1.85 4.77
C LEU A 143 29.92 -0.64 4.39
N LYS A 144 30.50 0.04 5.39
CA LYS A 144 31.42 1.15 5.16
C LYS A 144 32.59 0.72 4.27
N ARG A 145 33.25 -0.36 4.62
CA ARG A 145 34.37 -0.90 3.88
C ARG A 145 34.00 -1.22 2.42
N PHE A 146 32.80 -1.75 2.18
CA PHE A 146 32.32 -2.00 0.83
C PHE A 146 32.21 -0.69 0.02
N VAL A 147 31.69 0.36 0.62
CA VAL A 147 31.61 1.68 -0.02
C VAL A 147 33.00 2.26 -0.30
N ASP A 148 33.95 2.14 0.65
CA ASP A 148 35.29 2.67 0.54
C ASP A 148 36.17 1.89 -0.48
N GLU A 149 35.92 0.59 -0.67
CA GLU A 149 36.73 -0.31 -1.52
C GLU A 149 36.11 -0.58 -2.91
N THR A 150 34.92 0.01 -3.20
CA THR A 150 34.20 -0.23 -4.48
C THR A 150 33.79 1.07 -5.14
N ASP A 151 33.35 0.99 -6.41
CA ASP A 151 32.79 2.14 -7.14
C ASP A 151 31.31 2.40 -6.82
N TYR A 152 30.79 1.90 -5.69
CA TYR A 152 29.35 1.94 -5.41
C TYR A 152 28.80 3.37 -5.31
N ILE A 153 29.55 4.33 -4.77
CA ILE A 153 29.14 5.75 -4.72
C ILE A 153 28.91 6.28 -6.14
N ARG A 154 29.85 6.02 -7.05
CA ARG A 154 29.74 6.44 -8.46
C ARG A 154 28.54 5.77 -9.13
N PHE A 155 28.38 4.47 -8.91
CA PHE A 155 27.25 3.73 -9.42
C PHE A 155 25.93 4.34 -8.92
N PHE A 156 25.76 4.55 -7.61
CA PHE A 156 24.57 5.18 -7.04
C PHE A 156 24.33 6.55 -7.68
N ASN A 157 25.33 7.42 -7.73
CA ASN A 157 25.23 8.77 -8.28
C ASN A 157 24.88 8.78 -9.78
N SER A 158 25.30 7.76 -10.53
CA SER A 158 25.01 7.64 -11.97
C SER A 158 23.56 7.29 -12.30
N ASN A 159 22.78 6.81 -11.32
CA ASN A 159 21.36 6.50 -11.49
C ASN A 159 20.42 7.68 -11.16
N ALA A 160 20.93 8.91 -11.18
CA ALA A 160 20.20 10.13 -10.85
C ALA A 160 18.87 10.28 -11.60
N ASP A 161 18.84 10.00 -12.90
CA ASP A 161 17.63 10.13 -13.73
C ASP A 161 16.54 9.16 -13.27
N PHE A 162 16.90 7.91 -12.97
CA PHE A 162 15.95 6.92 -12.45
C PHE A 162 15.36 7.37 -11.10
N TYR A 163 16.18 7.86 -10.18
CA TYR A 163 15.72 8.33 -8.88
C TYR A 163 14.82 9.55 -9.01
N ASN A 164 15.21 10.52 -9.82
CA ASN A 164 14.42 11.73 -10.05
C ASN A 164 13.07 11.42 -10.71
N ILE A 165 13.03 10.55 -11.71
CA ILE A 165 11.79 10.10 -12.35
C ILE A 165 10.90 9.38 -11.33
N SER A 166 11.46 8.48 -10.50
CA SER A 166 10.71 7.74 -9.48
C SER A 166 10.10 8.68 -8.43
N LEU A 167 10.86 9.67 -7.96
CA LEU A 167 10.37 10.69 -7.01
C LEU A 167 9.31 11.59 -7.65
N ALA A 168 9.47 11.96 -8.93
CA ALA A 168 8.48 12.74 -9.67
C ALA A 168 7.17 11.95 -9.86
N THR A 169 7.27 10.67 -10.18
CA THR A 169 6.10 9.77 -10.32
C THR A 169 5.35 9.65 -8.99
N LEU A 170 6.07 9.44 -7.89
CA LEU A 170 5.47 9.39 -6.56
C LEU A 170 4.74 10.71 -6.24
N LYS A 171 5.40 11.85 -6.45
CA LYS A 171 4.83 13.17 -6.21
C LYS A 171 3.59 13.43 -7.07
N PHE A 172 3.61 13.05 -8.35
CA PHE A 172 2.47 13.19 -9.25
C PHE A 172 1.23 12.44 -8.75
N ASN A 173 1.42 11.27 -8.12
CA ASN A 173 0.34 10.49 -7.52
C ASN A 173 -0.19 11.07 -6.20
N LEU A 174 0.43 12.12 -5.65
CA LEU A 174 0.08 12.73 -4.37
C LEU A 174 -0.39 14.20 -4.55
N GLU A 175 -1.18 14.46 -5.59
CA GLU A 175 -1.81 15.77 -5.78
C GLU A 175 -2.58 16.20 -4.51
N ASP A 176 -2.50 17.49 -4.15
CA ASP A 176 -3.09 18.07 -2.93
C ASP A 176 -2.65 17.37 -1.62
N PHE A 177 -1.43 16.90 -1.59
CA PHE A 177 -0.86 16.19 -0.45
C PHE A 177 -0.58 17.13 0.73
N ASN A 178 -1.40 17.04 1.78
CA ASN A 178 -1.21 17.73 3.07
C ASN A 178 -1.33 16.74 4.24
N GLU A 179 -0.67 15.61 4.12
CA GLU A 179 -0.91 14.49 5.03
C GLU A 179 -0.12 14.61 6.35
N LYS A 180 0.94 15.42 6.38
CA LYS A 180 1.63 15.77 7.63
C LYS A 180 0.63 16.36 8.63
N ASP A 181 -0.06 17.43 8.23
CA ASP A 181 -1.02 18.11 9.11
C ASP A 181 -2.21 17.22 9.44
N ARG A 182 -2.71 16.43 8.48
CA ARG A 182 -3.80 15.50 8.70
C ARG A 182 -3.46 14.47 9.79
N VAL A 183 -2.29 13.83 9.69
CA VAL A 183 -1.82 12.86 10.68
C VAL A 183 -1.61 13.52 12.05
N LEU A 184 -0.89 14.64 12.10
CA LEU A 184 -0.61 15.33 13.35
C LEU A 184 -1.89 15.84 14.04
N ASN A 185 -2.87 16.34 13.28
CA ASN A 185 -4.16 16.75 13.79
C ASN A 185 -4.96 15.56 14.33
N TYR A 186 -4.96 14.43 13.62
CA TYR A 186 -5.68 13.24 14.07
C TYR A 186 -5.14 12.72 15.41
N TYR A 187 -3.83 12.62 15.53
CA TYR A 187 -3.18 12.20 16.79
C TYR A 187 -3.17 13.28 17.88
N GLY A 188 -3.54 14.53 17.56
CA GLY A 188 -3.59 15.65 18.50
C GLY A 188 -2.22 16.19 18.90
N VAL A 189 -1.24 16.12 18.01
CA VAL A 189 0.12 16.57 18.28
C VAL A 189 0.18 18.10 18.34
N GLN A 190 0.56 18.66 19.49
CA GLN A 190 0.59 20.09 19.74
C GLN A 190 1.79 20.77 19.05
N ASN A 191 2.99 20.24 19.24
CA ASN A 191 4.21 20.77 18.62
C ASN A 191 4.48 20.11 17.27
N LYS A 192 3.83 20.62 16.23
CA LYS A 192 3.93 20.06 14.87
C LYS A 192 5.32 20.22 14.26
N GLU A 193 6.01 21.33 14.55
CA GLU A 193 7.34 21.63 14.00
C GLU A 193 8.43 20.74 14.57
N ALA A 194 8.20 20.17 15.75
CA ALA A 194 9.12 19.17 16.31
C ALA A 194 9.14 17.84 15.56
N ASN A 195 8.31 17.67 14.52
CA ASN A 195 8.18 16.44 13.77
C ASN A 195 8.54 16.66 12.28
N GLN A 196 9.59 16.01 11.83
CA GLN A 196 9.95 15.94 10.41
C GLN A 196 9.44 14.62 9.83
N PHE A 197 8.68 14.72 8.75
CA PHE A 197 8.14 13.58 8.02
C PHE A 197 9.01 13.28 6.81
N ASN A 198 9.39 12.01 6.65
CA ASN A 198 10.25 11.53 5.58
C ASN A 198 9.62 10.30 4.94
N ILE A 199 9.50 10.31 3.62
CA ILE A 199 9.14 9.14 2.82
C ILE A 199 10.39 8.72 2.04
N ILE A 200 10.80 7.47 2.22
CA ILE A 200 11.95 6.88 1.51
C ILE A 200 11.43 5.84 0.54
N LEU A 201 11.79 5.98 -0.74
CA LEU A 201 11.51 4.94 -1.74
C LEU A 201 12.43 3.75 -1.53
N ASN A 202 11.83 2.56 -1.46
CA ASN A 202 12.53 1.29 -1.36
C ASN A 202 12.21 0.43 -2.59
N PHE A 203 13.09 0.43 -3.58
CA PHE A 203 12.84 -0.24 -4.86
C PHE A 203 12.89 -1.77 -4.79
N PHE A 204 13.45 -2.33 -3.75
CA PHE A 204 13.75 -3.76 -3.63
C PHE A 204 12.94 -4.48 -2.57
N GLY A 205 12.65 -3.82 -1.46
CA GLY A 205 12.06 -4.47 -0.29
C GLY A 205 10.66 -5.01 -0.51
N TRP A 206 10.30 -6.03 0.24
CA TRP A 206 8.98 -6.65 0.23
C TRP A 206 7.93 -5.89 1.02
N GLY A 207 8.37 -5.11 1.99
CA GLY A 207 7.49 -4.47 2.96
C GLY A 207 7.58 -2.95 2.91
N ASN A 208 6.63 -2.37 3.60
CA ASN A 208 6.63 -0.96 3.96
C ASN A 208 6.90 -0.89 5.46
N PHE A 209 7.57 0.17 5.93
CA PHE A 209 8.02 0.25 7.30
C PHE A 209 7.84 1.66 7.84
N GLY A 210 7.21 1.77 9.01
CA GLY A 210 7.17 2.98 9.80
C GLY A 210 8.30 2.99 10.84
N SER A 211 8.99 4.11 10.96
CA SER A 211 10.06 4.28 11.94
C SER A 211 10.08 5.69 12.52
N ARG A 212 10.50 5.82 13.77
CA ARG A 212 10.69 7.11 14.44
C ARG A 212 12.05 7.18 15.11
N LEU A 213 12.82 8.20 14.78
CA LEU A 213 14.06 8.53 15.47
C LEU A 213 13.88 9.83 16.26
N SER A 214 14.25 9.80 17.53
CA SER A 214 14.30 10.99 18.38
C SER A 214 15.72 11.55 18.36
N THR A 215 15.87 12.74 17.78
CA THR A 215 17.11 13.49 17.81
C THR A 215 17.07 14.53 18.93
N LYS A 216 18.21 15.17 19.23
CA LYS A 216 18.27 16.28 20.19
C LYS A 216 17.40 17.50 19.79
N LYS A 217 17.07 17.61 18.52
CA LYS A 217 16.36 18.80 17.97
C LYS A 217 14.90 18.50 17.63
N ARG A 218 14.58 17.28 17.17
CA ARG A 218 13.26 16.92 16.64
C ARG A 218 13.07 15.41 16.59
N SER A 219 11.85 14.99 16.37
CA SER A 219 11.53 13.63 15.94
C SER A 219 11.56 13.52 14.41
N GLU A 220 12.24 12.54 13.90
CA GLU A 220 12.24 12.18 12.48
C GLU A 220 11.36 10.95 12.31
N LEU A 221 10.24 11.11 11.59
CA LEU A 221 9.28 10.07 11.28
C LEU A 221 9.54 9.60 9.85
N TYR A 222 9.61 8.31 9.67
CA TYR A 222 9.92 7.70 8.39
C TYR A 222 8.79 6.77 7.96
N ALA A 223 8.41 6.87 6.69
CA ALA A 223 7.66 5.86 5.97
C ALA A 223 8.56 5.35 4.83
N VAL A 224 9.03 4.12 4.91
CA VAL A 224 9.83 3.47 3.87
C VAL A 224 8.87 2.68 3.00
N ILE A 225 8.76 3.06 1.73
CA ILE A 225 7.67 2.60 0.85
C ILE A 225 8.24 1.88 -0.37
N ALA A 226 7.81 0.63 -0.54
CA ALA A 226 8.08 -0.15 -1.74
C ALA A 226 7.02 0.13 -2.83
N PRO A 227 7.40 0.11 -4.12
CA PRO A 227 6.44 0.22 -5.20
C PRO A 227 5.53 -1.01 -5.24
N GLU A 228 4.27 -0.82 -5.62
CA GLU A 228 3.32 -1.92 -5.77
C GLU A 228 3.42 -2.61 -7.13
N ARG A 229 3.86 -1.88 -8.14
CA ARG A 229 3.96 -2.32 -9.53
C ARG A 229 4.96 -1.47 -10.32
N SER A 230 5.19 -1.85 -11.56
CA SER A 230 5.93 -1.02 -12.52
C SER A 230 5.12 -0.79 -13.79
N PHE A 231 5.31 0.36 -14.40
CA PHE A 231 4.83 0.67 -15.74
C PHE A 231 6.04 1.08 -16.60
N MET A 232 6.21 0.44 -17.74
CA MET A 232 7.40 0.61 -18.59
C MET A 232 8.72 0.52 -17.79
N ARG A 233 8.75 -0.40 -16.81
CA ARG A 233 9.87 -0.64 -15.89
C ARG A 233 10.21 0.53 -14.95
N ILE A 234 9.31 1.51 -14.81
CA ILE A 234 9.38 2.58 -13.82
C ILE A 234 8.47 2.22 -12.65
N PRO A 235 8.91 2.41 -11.39
CA PRO A 235 8.07 2.16 -10.22
C PRO A 235 6.81 3.02 -10.24
N THR A 236 5.67 2.41 -9.95
CA THR A 236 4.39 3.12 -9.85
C THR A 236 3.66 2.77 -8.57
N PHE A 237 2.78 3.66 -8.16
CA PHE A 237 2.02 3.60 -6.93
C PHE A 237 0.54 3.82 -7.24
N ASP A 238 -0.34 3.09 -6.59
CA ASP A 238 -1.76 3.40 -6.57
C ASP A 238 -1.99 4.61 -5.64
N GLN A 239 -2.60 5.66 -6.15
CA GLN A 239 -2.76 6.91 -5.40
C GLN A 239 -3.49 6.71 -4.07
N VAL A 240 -4.63 6.04 -4.12
CA VAL A 240 -5.50 5.90 -2.94
C VAL A 240 -4.88 4.99 -1.89
N ARG A 241 -4.26 3.91 -2.33
CA ARG A 241 -3.55 2.97 -1.44
C ARG A 241 -2.31 3.60 -0.85
N LEU A 242 -1.62 4.44 -1.62
CA LEU A 242 -0.45 5.18 -1.15
C LEU A 242 -0.80 6.13 0.00
N TYR A 243 -1.93 6.86 -0.08
CA TYR A 243 -2.39 7.69 1.04
C TYR A 243 -2.61 6.85 2.31
N LYS A 244 -3.36 5.76 2.19
CA LYS A 244 -3.64 4.86 3.33
C LYS A 244 -2.36 4.29 3.91
N LEU A 245 -1.42 3.87 3.06
CA LEU A 245 -0.13 3.35 3.47
C LEU A 245 0.69 4.39 4.24
N ILE A 246 0.76 5.62 3.74
CA ILE A 246 1.46 6.73 4.40
C ILE A 246 0.87 7.01 5.79
N TRP A 247 -0.44 6.99 5.93
CA TRP A 247 -1.09 7.19 7.23
C TRP A 247 -0.80 6.04 8.19
N HIS A 248 -0.75 4.81 7.70
CA HIS A 248 -0.39 3.64 8.50
C HIS A 248 1.05 3.73 9.00
N GLU A 249 2.01 3.92 8.09
CA GLU A 249 3.43 3.93 8.45
C GLU A 249 3.80 5.10 9.39
N PHE A 250 3.27 6.29 9.13
CA PHE A 250 3.44 7.40 10.07
C PHE A 250 2.68 7.19 11.37
N GLY A 251 1.56 6.49 11.33
CA GLY A 251 0.73 6.16 12.47
C GLY A 251 1.48 5.40 13.56
N HIS A 252 2.39 4.49 13.17
CA HIS A 252 3.25 3.76 14.11
C HIS A 252 4.04 4.67 15.05
N SER A 253 4.43 5.85 14.57
CA SER A 253 5.17 6.82 15.39
C SER A 253 4.37 7.37 16.58
N PHE A 254 3.07 7.19 16.60
CA PHE A 254 2.16 7.68 17.65
C PHE A 254 1.42 6.55 18.35
N ALA A 255 0.88 5.58 17.62
CA ALA A 255 0.12 4.47 18.19
C ALA A 255 1.01 3.52 19.00
N ASN A 256 2.20 3.15 18.50
CA ASN A 256 3.08 2.23 19.22
C ASN A 256 3.51 2.79 20.59
N PRO A 257 4.01 4.04 20.71
CA PRO A 257 4.32 4.63 22.02
C PRO A 257 3.10 4.72 22.93
N ALA A 258 1.90 5.04 22.41
CA ALA A 258 0.70 5.11 23.22
C ALA A 258 0.32 3.76 23.83
N VAL A 259 0.39 2.67 23.04
CA VAL A 259 0.14 1.30 23.51
C VAL A 259 1.20 0.83 24.51
N GLN A 260 2.46 1.19 24.28
CA GLN A 260 3.60 0.76 25.13
C GLN A 260 3.73 1.55 26.45
N LYS A 261 3.02 2.67 26.58
CA LYS A 261 3.08 3.51 27.79
C LYS A 261 2.41 2.84 28.98
N GLN A 262 3.05 2.91 30.17
CA GLN A 262 2.38 2.51 31.41
C GLN A 262 1.37 3.59 31.85
N PRO A 263 0.19 3.20 32.39
CA PRO A 263 -0.24 1.83 32.73
C PRO A 263 -0.92 1.06 31.58
N TYR A 264 -1.03 1.65 30.38
CA TYR A 264 -1.79 1.08 29.26
C TYR A 264 -1.24 -0.28 28.81
N LEU A 265 0.09 -0.42 28.75
CA LEU A 265 0.71 -1.69 28.37
C LEU A 265 0.25 -2.83 29.28
N SER A 266 0.33 -2.65 30.59
CA SER A 266 -0.09 -3.70 31.55
C SER A 266 -1.58 -4.03 31.43
N GLN A 267 -2.43 -3.03 31.18
CA GLN A 267 -3.86 -3.25 30.96
C GLN A 267 -4.15 -4.02 29.66
N ILE A 268 -3.39 -3.73 28.61
CA ILE A 268 -3.48 -4.45 27.34
C ILE A 268 -2.98 -5.90 27.50
N GLU A 269 -1.86 -6.11 28.17
CA GLU A 269 -1.32 -7.46 28.44
C GLU A 269 -2.32 -8.33 29.22
N ALA A 270 -3.07 -7.75 30.15
CA ALA A 270 -4.14 -8.44 30.88
C ALA A 270 -5.26 -8.94 29.97
N LEU A 271 -5.41 -8.41 28.76
CA LEU A 271 -6.38 -8.82 27.74
C LEU A 271 -5.81 -9.83 26.73
N SER A 272 -4.69 -10.48 27.04
CA SER A 272 -4.01 -11.41 26.12
C SER A 272 -4.86 -12.61 25.68
N HIS A 273 -5.95 -12.93 26.39
CA HIS A 273 -6.91 -13.94 25.97
C HIS A 273 -7.56 -13.59 24.61
N LEU A 274 -7.70 -12.32 24.27
CA LEU A 274 -8.20 -11.85 22.96
C LEU A 274 -7.24 -12.19 21.80
N HIS A 275 -5.96 -12.47 22.08
CA HIS A 275 -5.03 -12.90 21.05
C HIS A 275 -5.33 -14.31 20.53
N THR A 276 -5.86 -15.19 21.41
CA THR A 276 -6.04 -16.62 21.11
C THR A 276 -6.73 -16.92 19.77
N PRO A 277 -7.89 -16.33 19.42
CA PRO A 277 -8.61 -16.67 18.18
C PRO A 277 -7.89 -16.25 16.91
N ILE A 278 -6.96 -15.30 16.96
CA ILE A 278 -6.26 -14.76 15.80
C ILE A 278 -4.74 -15.00 15.84
N LYS A 279 -4.22 -15.64 16.87
CA LYS A 279 -2.79 -15.78 17.15
C LYS A 279 -1.99 -16.30 15.96
N GLU A 280 -2.41 -17.42 15.37
CA GLU A 280 -1.67 -18.03 14.26
C GLU A 280 -1.72 -17.16 13.00
N SER A 281 -2.86 -16.51 12.74
CA SER A 281 -2.99 -15.60 11.61
C SER A 281 -2.15 -14.34 11.78
N MET A 282 -2.08 -13.76 12.98
CA MET A 282 -1.27 -12.58 13.25
C MET A 282 0.22 -12.93 13.25
N LYS A 283 0.61 -14.08 13.82
CA LYS A 283 1.99 -14.57 13.77
C LYS A 283 2.48 -14.79 12.33
N ALA A 284 1.62 -15.32 11.45
CA ALA A 284 1.94 -15.50 10.03
C ALA A 284 2.15 -14.15 9.30
N GLN A 285 1.64 -13.06 9.86
CA GLN A 285 1.81 -11.68 9.39
C GLN A 285 2.92 -10.93 10.16
N ALA A 286 3.77 -11.63 10.90
CA ALA A 286 4.87 -11.13 11.73
C ALA A 286 4.46 -10.45 13.05
N TYR A 287 3.19 -10.51 13.46
CA TYR A 287 2.69 -9.93 14.72
C TYR A 287 2.55 -11.03 15.80
N ALA A 288 3.64 -11.31 16.51
CA ALA A 288 3.72 -12.47 17.39
C ALA A 288 3.21 -12.23 18.82
N THR A 289 3.15 -10.98 19.29
CA THR A 289 2.76 -10.63 20.66
C THR A 289 1.43 -9.90 20.69
N TRP A 290 0.66 -10.04 21.77
CA TRP A 290 -0.61 -9.34 21.89
C TRP A 290 -0.46 -7.81 21.85
N PRO A 291 0.49 -7.18 22.55
CA PRO A 291 0.72 -5.74 22.39
C PRO A 291 1.01 -5.35 20.95
N SER A 292 1.80 -6.15 20.19
CA SER A 292 2.05 -5.85 18.78
C SER A 292 0.77 -5.92 17.93
N VAL A 293 -0.07 -6.88 18.17
CA VAL A 293 -1.38 -6.99 17.52
C VAL A 293 -2.25 -5.77 17.82
N VAL A 294 -2.24 -5.26 19.06
CA VAL A 294 -3.04 -4.09 19.44
C VAL A 294 -2.55 -2.82 18.77
N TRP A 295 -1.25 -2.53 18.77
CA TRP A 295 -0.79 -1.31 18.10
C TRP A 295 -0.97 -1.36 16.59
N GLU A 296 -0.83 -2.53 15.96
CA GLU A 296 -1.11 -2.71 14.53
C GLU A 296 -2.59 -2.47 14.21
N HIS A 297 -3.49 -3.08 14.98
CA HIS A 297 -4.93 -2.85 14.82
C HIS A 297 -5.32 -1.38 15.03
N LEU A 298 -4.72 -0.71 16.02
CA LEU A 298 -5.00 0.70 16.29
C LEU A 298 -4.47 1.59 15.16
N THR A 299 -3.24 1.36 14.70
CA THR A 299 -2.63 2.08 13.59
C THR A 299 -3.46 1.92 12.32
N GLU A 300 -3.85 0.68 12.01
CA GLU A 300 -4.67 0.36 10.85
C GLU A 300 -6.07 0.99 10.96
N ALA A 301 -6.69 0.94 12.15
CA ALA A 301 -7.99 1.57 12.37
C ALA A 301 -7.92 3.08 12.15
N VAL A 302 -6.87 3.76 12.62
CA VAL A 302 -6.64 5.20 12.36
C VAL A 302 -6.45 5.45 10.86
N ALA A 303 -5.64 4.66 10.17
CA ALA A 303 -5.45 4.79 8.72
C ALA A 303 -6.76 4.62 7.95
N CYS A 304 -7.59 3.64 8.33
CA CYS A 304 -8.94 3.46 7.76
C CYS A 304 -9.89 4.62 8.08
N ARG A 305 -9.80 5.23 9.28
CA ARG A 305 -10.58 6.43 9.61
C ARG A 305 -10.17 7.65 8.79
N LEU A 306 -8.86 7.87 8.62
CA LEU A 306 -8.34 8.92 7.75
C LEU A 306 -8.77 8.70 6.28
N ALA A 307 -8.79 7.45 5.82
CA ALA A 307 -9.33 7.10 4.51
C ALA A 307 -10.83 7.39 4.40
N ALA A 308 -11.60 7.08 5.45
CA ALA A 308 -13.03 7.37 5.48
C ALA A 308 -13.31 8.89 5.45
N GLN A 309 -12.49 9.69 6.14
CA GLN A 309 -12.59 11.16 6.10
C GLN A 309 -12.23 11.75 4.73
N LYS A 310 -11.28 11.16 4.01
CA LYS A 310 -10.85 11.65 2.69
C LYS A 310 -11.71 11.14 1.54
N PHE A 311 -12.04 9.84 1.54
CA PHE A 311 -12.68 9.15 0.42
C PHE A 311 -14.13 8.71 0.71
N GLY A 312 -14.60 8.85 1.95
CA GLY A 312 -15.92 8.38 2.38
C GLY A 312 -15.91 7.00 3.06
N GLU A 313 -16.89 6.79 3.94
CA GLU A 313 -17.01 5.58 4.77
C GLU A 313 -17.11 4.30 3.93
N GLN A 314 -17.98 4.32 2.92
CA GLN A 314 -18.25 3.16 2.07
C GLN A 314 -16.97 2.74 1.31
N TYR A 315 -16.25 3.70 0.75
CA TYR A 315 -15.01 3.39 0.03
C TYR A 315 -13.94 2.81 0.95
N ALA A 316 -13.76 3.39 2.13
CA ALA A 316 -12.81 2.90 3.12
C ALA A 316 -13.16 1.48 3.60
N ASP A 317 -14.46 1.20 3.82
CA ASP A 317 -14.90 -0.15 4.21
C ASP A 317 -14.59 -1.19 3.13
N LEU A 318 -14.97 -0.92 1.89
CA LEU A 318 -14.77 -1.85 0.78
C LEU A 318 -13.29 -2.11 0.45
N ASN A 319 -12.49 -1.05 0.37
CA ASN A 319 -11.14 -1.13 -0.17
C ASN A 319 -10.06 -1.38 0.89
N PHE A 320 -10.34 -1.06 2.16
CA PHE A 320 -9.34 -1.20 3.22
C PHE A 320 -9.83 -2.09 4.37
N VAL A 321 -10.95 -1.75 5.01
CA VAL A 321 -11.43 -2.47 6.20
C VAL A 321 -11.77 -3.93 5.86
N ARG A 322 -12.48 -4.16 4.76
CA ARG A 322 -12.87 -5.51 4.33
C ARG A 322 -11.65 -6.40 4.04
N LEU A 323 -10.59 -5.84 3.44
CA LEU A 323 -9.34 -6.57 3.21
C LEU A 323 -8.74 -7.04 4.53
N GLN A 324 -8.59 -6.15 5.49
CA GLN A 324 -7.99 -6.46 6.79
C GLN A 324 -8.85 -7.46 7.59
N LYS A 325 -10.18 -7.30 7.58
CA LYS A 325 -11.09 -8.28 8.18
C LYS A 325 -10.91 -9.67 7.55
N GLY A 326 -10.76 -9.77 6.25
CA GLY A 326 -10.45 -11.01 5.55
C GLY A 326 -9.11 -11.64 5.98
N MET A 327 -8.15 -10.86 6.44
CA MET A 327 -6.90 -11.31 7.04
C MET A 327 -6.99 -11.56 8.56
N ARG A 328 -8.19 -11.59 9.12
CA ARG A 328 -8.51 -11.81 10.54
C ARG A 328 -8.14 -10.66 11.48
N TRP A 329 -8.15 -9.43 11.01
CA TRP A 329 -8.03 -8.24 11.84
C TRP A 329 -9.39 -7.87 12.46
N ILE A 330 -9.90 -8.77 13.26
CA ILE A 330 -11.30 -8.71 13.76
C ILE A 330 -11.58 -7.56 14.70
N TYR A 331 -10.56 -7.09 15.43
CA TYR A 331 -10.68 -5.97 16.37
C TYR A 331 -10.75 -4.60 15.68
N LEU A 332 -10.62 -4.52 14.36
CA LEU A 332 -10.99 -3.32 13.60
C LEU A 332 -12.46 -2.95 13.82
N ASN A 333 -13.36 -3.94 13.99
CA ASN A 333 -14.77 -3.65 14.21
C ASN A 333 -15.02 -2.71 15.40
N PRO A 334 -14.61 -3.06 16.65
CA PRO A 334 -14.82 -2.19 17.80
C PRO A 334 -13.93 -0.95 17.78
N LEU A 335 -12.69 -1.03 17.26
CA LEU A 335 -11.79 0.11 17.23
C LEU A 335 -12.26 1.21 16.28
N LEU A 336 -12.79 0.88 15.12
CA LEU A 336 -13.37 1.86 14.18
C LEU A 336 -14.57 2.59 14.81
N ALA A 337 -15.41 1.89 15.57
CA ALA A 337 -16.52 2.50 16.28
C ALA A 337 -16.03 3.46 17.38
N ALA A 338 -15.05 3.03 18.18
CA ALA A 338 -14.45 3.87 19.22
C ALA A 338 -13.77 5.11 18.62
N LEU A 339 -13.04 4.98 17.51
CA LEU A 339 -12.39 6.12 16.88
C LEU A 339 -13.38 7.14 16.29
N LYS A 340 -14.59 6.73 15.88
CA LYS A 340 -15.66 7.68 15.53
C LYS A 340 -16.11 8.50 16.75
N GLU A 341 -16.18 7.89 17.94
CA GLU A 341 -16.43 8.61 19.18
C GLU A 341 -15.30 9.61 19.50
N TYR A 342 -14.05 9.20 19.33
CA TYR A 342 -12.89 10.08 19.47
C TYR A 342 -12.98 11.30 18.55
N GLU A 343 -13.31 11.10 17.28
CA GLU A 343 -13.45 12.17 16.28
C GLU A 343 -14.54 13.19 16.64
N GLN A 344 -15.63 12.74 17.26
CA GLN A 344 -16.75 13.58 17.69
C GLN A 344 -16.50 14.30 19.02
N ASN A 345 -15.55 13.84 19.83
CA ASN A 345 -15.32 14.32 21.18
C ASN A 345 -13.91 14.90 21.40
N ARG A 346 -13.37 15.60 20.39
CA ARG A 346 -11.99 16.13 20.40
C ARG A 346 -11.74 17.15 21.52
N THR A 347 -12.75 17.85 22.00
CA THR A 347 -12.64 18.75 23.16
C THR A 347 -12.34 17.99 24.44
N LYS A 348 -12.97 16.81 24.61
CA LYS A 348 -12.76 15.94 25.78
C LYS A 348 -11.48 15.12 25.65
N TYR A 349 -11.15 14.71 24.43
CA TYR A 349 -9.97 13.89 24.11
C TYR A 349 -9.12 14.62 23.06
N PRO A 350 -8.31 15.60 23.45
CA PRO A 350 -7.48 16.38 22.51
C PRO A 350 -6.49 15.53 21.73
N THR A 351 -5.95 14.46 22.36
CA THR A 351 -4.99 13.55 21.75
C THR A 351 -5.50 12.12 21.72
N LEU A 352 -4.95 11.29 20.83
CA LEU A 352 -5.24 9.85 20.85
C LEU A 352 -4.80 9.21 22.18
N GLU A 353 -3.73 9.70 22.80
CA GLU A 353 -3.26 9.23 24.09
C GLU A 353 -4.31 9.47 25.20
N ASP A 354 -4.98 10.63 25.21
CA ASP A 354 -6.09 10.91 26.14
C ASP A 354 -7.27 9.95 25.93
N PHE A 355 -7.40 9.40 24.74
CA PHE A 355 -8.46 8.44 24.39
C PHE A 355 -8.08 6.98 24.65
N MET A 356 -6.82 6.66 24.98
CA MET A 356 -6.37 5.28 25.24
C MET A 356 -7.19 4.53 26.30
N PRO A 357 -7.66 5.17 27.41
CA PRO A 357 -8.55 4.49 28.35
C PRO A 357 -9.86 3.99 27.72
N GLN A 358 -10.39 4.69 26.71
CA GLN A 358 -11.59 4.25 25.99
C GLN A 358 -11.27 3.11 25.00
N ILE A 359 -10.12 3.16 24.33
CA ILE A 359 -9.62 2.05 23.48
C ILE A 359 -9.51 0.76 24.32
N ILE A 360 -8.89 0.85 25.49
CA ILE A 360 -8.73 -0.30 26.40
C ILE A 360 -10.09 -0.81 26.87
N ARG A 361 -10.98 0.09 27.30
CA ARG A 361 -12.35 -0.27 27.69
C ARG A 361 -13.12 -0.93 26.54
N THR A 362 -12.94 -0.46 25.33
CA THR A 362 -13.54 -1.06 24.13
C THR A 362 -13.08 -2.51 23.95
N LEU A 363 -11.80 -2.78 24.15
CA LEU A 363 -11.26 -4.15 24.10
C LEU A 363 -11.73 -5.01 25.29
N GLN A 364 -11.81 -4.46 26.51
CA GLN A 364 -12.33 -5.14 27.69
C GLN A 364 -13.78 -5.60 27.52
N ASN A 365 -14.58 -4.86 26.77
CA ASN A 365 -16.00 -5.17 26.54
C ASN A 365 -16.21 -6.18 25.40
N VAL A 366 -15.15 -6.64 24.72
CA VAL A 366 -15.27 -7.68 23.69
C VAL A 366 -15.65 -9.00 24.33
N THR A 367 -16.75 -9.56 23.87
CA THR A 367 -17.28 -10.86 24.34
C THR A 367 -16.90 -11.99 23.37
N GLN A 368 -17.03 -13.24 23.85
CA GLN A 368 -16.86 -14.40 22.97
C GLN A 368 -17.84 -14.41 21.79
N PRO A 369 -19.17 -14.11 21.98
CA PRO A 369 -20.10 -13.97 20.87
C PRO A 369 -19.70 -12.92 19.83
N ASP A 370 -19.10 -11.80 20.25
CA ASP A 370 -18.59 -10.79 19.30
C ASP A 370 -17.45 -11.36 18.45
N THR A 371 -16.50 -12.02 19.11
CA THR A 371 -15.38 -12.66 18.42
C THR A 371 -15.85 -13.72 17.42
N ASP A 372 -16.77 -14.59 17.83
CA ASP A 372 -17.33 -15.64 16.97
C ASP A 372 -18.05 -15.04 15.75
N LYS A 373 -18.84 -13.98 15.96
CA LYS A 373 -19.51 -13.22 14.90
C LYS A 373 -18.50 -12.64 13.91
N TRP A 374 -17.45 -11.99 14.40
CA TRP A 374 -16.45 -11.37 13.52
C TRP A 374 -15.62 -12.41 12.79
N MET A 375 -15.31 -13.54 13.41
CA MET A 375 -14.65 -14.65 12.73
C MET A 375 -15.53 -15.25 11.63
N ALA A 376 -16.83 -15.41 11.86
CA ALA A 376 -17.77 -15.85 10.84
C ALA A 376 -17.85 -14.86 9.65
N GLN A 377 -17.85 -13.55 9.92
CA GLN A 377 -17.75 -12.51 8.88
C GLN A 377 -16.46 -12.62 8.08
N THR A 378 -15.33 -12.87 8.75
CA THR A 378 -14.04 -13.10 8.10
C THR A 378 -14.13 -14.29 7.14
N GLU A 379 -14.66 -15.42 7.56
CA GLU A 379 -14.77 -16.60 6.71
C GLU A 379 -15.71 -16.36 5.53
N ALA A 380 -16.77 -15.55 5.70
CA ALA A 380 -17.63 -15.13 4.59
C ALA A 380 -16.84 -14.28 3.56
N ILE A 381 -15.98 -13.35 4.02
CA ILE A 381 -15.12 -12.55 3.13
C ILE A 381 -14.09 -13.45 2.41
N ARG A 382 -13.60 -14.50 3.05
CA ARG A 382 -12.57 -15.40 2.51
C ARG A 382 -13.08 -16.35 1.43
N LYS A 383 -14.37 -16.68 1.43
CA LYS A 383 -14.94 -17.59 0.42
C LYS A 383 -14.78 -17.00 -0.98
N PRO A 384 -14.16 -17.72 -1.92
CA PRO A 384 -14.08 -17.25 -3.30
C PRO A 384 -15.45 -17.43 -3.95
N ASP A 385 -16.09 -16.32 -4.34
CA ASP A 385 -17.37 -16.37 -5.06
C ASP A 385 -17.16 -16.62 -6.57
N VAL A 386 -16.01 -16.19 -7.11
CA VAL A 386 -15.69 -16.31 -8.54
C VAL A 386 -14.16 -16.36 -8.75
N GLU A 387 -13.74 -17.09 -9.78
CA GLU A 387 -12.33 -17.15 -10.17
C GLU A 387 -11.90 -15.94 -10.99
N ARG A 388 -12.80 -15.40 -11.81
CA ARG A 388 -12.57 -14.27 -12.71
C ARG A 388 -13.78 -13.36 -12.74
N MET A 389 -13.54 -12.05 -12.63
CA MET A 389 -14.60 -11.06 -12.84
C MET A 389 -15.00 -10.96 -14.31
N PRO A 390 -16.29 -10.83 -14.61
CA PRO A 390 -16.78 -10.57 -15.94
C PRO A 390 -16.18 -9.29 -16.54
N VAL A 391 -16.01 -9.28 -17.85
CA VAL A 391 -15.68 -8.07 -18.60
C VAL A 391 -16.95 -7.31 -18.98
N ILE A 392 -16.81 -6.03 -19.35
CA ILE A 392 -17.95 -5.15 -19.65
C ILE A 392 -18.90 -5.76 -20.69
N GLN A 393 -18.36 -6.42 -21.69
CA GLN A 393 -19.13 -6.97 -22.80
C GLN A 393 -19.90 -8.26 -22.49
N ASP A 394 -19.61 -8.94 -21.37
CA ASP A 394 -20.19 -10.24 -21.07
C ASP A 394 -21.73 -10.20 -20.99
N VAL A 395 -22.32 -9.10 -20.53
CA VAL A 395 -23.77 -8.94 -20.46
C VAL A 395 -24.43 -8.90 -21.86
N PHE A 396 -23.71 -8.38 -22.85
CA PHE A 396 -24.27 -8.20 -24.20
C PHE A 396 -24.39 -9.50 -25.01
N GLY A 397 -23.68 -10.53 -24.59
CA GLY A 397 -23.76 -11.87 -25.19
C GLY A 397 -24.67 -12.86 -24.43
N ARG A 398 -25.41 -12.39 -23.41
CA ARG A 398 -26.22 -13.24 -22.54
C ARG A 398 -27.71 -13.18 -22.87
N ASP A 399 -28.40 -14.29 -22.57
CA ASP A 399 -29.85 -14.34 -22.52
C ASP A 399 -30.37 -13.80 -21.18
N SER A 400 -31.68 -13.49 -21.13
CA SER A 400 -32.35 -13.04 -19.90
C SER A 400 -31.70 -11.79 -19.29
N VAL A 401 -31.42 -10.80 -20.13
CA VAL A 401 -30.88 -9.51 -19.69
C VAL A 401 -32.04 -8.64 -19.15
N MET A 402 -31.81 -8.05 -17.97
CA MET A 402 -32.68 -7.03 -17.39
C MET A 402 -31.93 -5.70 -17.37
N ILE A 403 -32.51 -4.67 -17.97
CA ILE A 403 -32.00 -3.32 -18.01
C ILE A 403 -32.68 -2.50 -16.90
N ILE A 404 -31.90 -1.90 -16.03
CA ILE A 404 -32.37 -1.12 -14.88
C ILE A 404 -31.98 0.33 -15.06
N LEU A 405 -32.93 1.21 -15.28
CA LEU A 405 -32.77 2.64 -15.47
C LEU A 405 -33.14 3.43 -14.23
N SER A 406 -32.58 4.61 -14.09
CA SER A 406 -32.90 5.55 -13.01
C SER A 406 -34.35 5.98 -13.04
N SER A 407 -34.98 6.08 -11.87
CA SER A 407 -36.31 6.66 -11.72
C SER A 407 -36.30 8.07 -11.14
N ASN A 408 -35.22 8.47 -10.51
CA ASN A 408 -35.18 9.72 -9.74
C ASN A 408 -33.89 10.57 -9.99
N GLU A 409 -33.50 10.72 -11.25
CA GLU A 409 -32.40 11.64 -11.57
C GLU A 409 -32.75 13.09 -11.20
N LYS A 410 -31.77 13.82 -10.65
CA LYS A 410 -31.95 15.23 -10.24
C LYS A 410 -32.19 16.13 -11.48
N ASP A 411 -31.41 15.92 -12.52
CA ASP A 411 -31.59 16.62 -13.81
C ASP A 411 -32.51 15.83 -14.72
N LYS A 412 -33.78 16.21 -14.74
CA LYS A 412 -34.82 15.55 -15.56
C LYS A 412 -34.61 15.71 -17.06
N ALA A 413 -34.00 16.81 -17.49
CA ALA A 413 -33.72 17.06 -18.89
C ALA A 413 -32.59 16.15 -19.38
N ALA A 414 -31.51 16.02 -18.60
CA ALA A 414 -30.42 15.12 -18.87
C ALA A 414 -30.88 13.64 -18.85
N ASP A 415 -31.72 13.26 -17.87
CA ASP A 415 -32.34 11.94 -17.81
C ASP A 415 -33.16 11.62 -19.05
N GLY A 416 -33.96 12.57 -19.51
CA GLY A 416 -34.73 12.44 -20.76
C GLY A 416 -33.83 12.20 -21.98
N ARG A 417 -32.75 12.96 -22.13
CA ARG A 417 -31.76 12.76 -23.20
C ARG A 417 -31.09 11.39 -23.14
N LEU A 418 -30.69 10.96 -21.95
CA LEU A 418 -30.11 9.63 -21.75
C LEU A 418 -31.09 8.52 -22.15
N LYS A 419 -32.33 8.56 -21.69
CA LYS A 419 -33.34 7.55 -22.01
C LYS A 419 -33.64 7.50 -23.50
N ALA A 420 -33.79 8.67 -24.17
CA ALA A 420 -33.96 8.74 -25.61
C ALA A 420 -32.76 8.12 -26.36
N PHE A 421 -31.55 8.48 -25.99
CA PHE A 421 -30.34 7.89 -26.57
C PHE A 421 -30.30 6.36 -26.40
N LEU A 422 -30.59 5.86 -25.20
CA LEU A 422 -30.59 4.42 -24.93
C LEU A 422 -31.62 3.68 -25.78
N GLN A 423 -32.84 4.19 -25.86
CA GLN A 423 -33.95 3.53 -26.59
C GLN A 423 -33.82 3.63 -28.11
N GLU A 424 -33.43 4.79 -28.61
CA GLU A 424 -33.40 5.06 -30.05
C GLU A 424 -32.10 4.63 -30.71
N ARG A 425 -30.98 4.67 -30.00
CA ARG A 425 -29.66 4.43 -30.57
C ARG A 425 -28.93 3.24 -29.96
N PHE A 426 -28.83 3.12 -28.63
CA PHE A 426 -27.98 2.14 -27.99
C PHE A 426 -28.57 0.72 -27.98
N PHE A 427 -29.80 0.55 -27.47
CA PHE A 427 -30.42 -0.78 -27.37
C PHE A 427 -30.63 -1.44 -28.74
N PRO A 428 -30.99 -0.72 -29.80
CA PRO A 428 -31.11 -1.32 -31.13
C PRO A 428 -29.80 -1.85 -31.72
N LEU A 429 -28.64 -1.37 -31.26
CA LEU A 429 -27.34 -1.83 -31.77
C LEU A 429 -26.96 -3.22 -31.23
N VAL A 430 -27.53 -3.65 -30.11
CA VAL A 430 -27.14 -4.88 -29.43
C VAL A 430 -28.31 -5.88 -29.44
N SER A 431 -28.14 -7.01 -30.12
CA SER A 431 -29.22 -7.98 -30.35
C SER A 431 -29.85 -8.51 -29.07
N SER A 432 -29.08 -8.76 -28.03
CA SER A 432 -29.58 -9.23 -26.73
C SER A 432 -30.43 -8.17 -26.01
N LEU A 433 -30.12 -6.87 -26.20
CA LEU A 433 -30.84 -5.78 -25.56
C LEU A 433 -32.21 -5.49 -26.20
N LYS A 434 -32.40 -5.84 -27.49
CA LYS A 434 -33.69 -5.70 -28.17
C LYS A 434 -34.82 -6.48 -27.50
N LYS A 435 -34.47 -7.58 -26.83
CA LYS A 435 -35.42 -8.47 -26.13
C LYS A 435 -35.35 -8.31 -24.62
N ALA A 436 -34.53 -7.43 -24.11
CA ALA A 436 -34.34 -7.25 -22.69
C ALA A 436 -35.52 -6.56 -22.04
N THR A 437 -35.85 -6.97 -20.82
CA THR A 437 -36.83 -6.28 -20.00
C THR A 437 -36.22 -5.01 -19.43
N VAL A 438 -36.87 -3.88 -19.69
CA VAL A 438 -36.44 -2.57 -19.17
C VAL A 438 -37.31 -2.19 -17.98
N LEU A 439 -36.70 -1.91 -16.85
CA LEU A 439 -37.39 -1.53 -15.61
C LEU A 439 -36.75 -0.25 -15.03
N THR A 440 -37.54 0.44 -14.20
CA THR A 440 -36.96 1.45 -13.31
C THR A 440 -36.30 0.77 -12.10
N ASP A 441 -35.34 1.44 -11.48
CA ASP A 441 -34.67 0.97 -10.25
C ASP A 441 -35.67 0.70 -9.12
N THR A 442 -36.74 1.52 -9.00
CA THR A 442 -37.79 1.36 -8.01
C THR A 442 -38.69 0.14 -8.26
N ALA A 443 -38.86 -0.25 -9.51
CA ALA A 443 -39.57 -1.49 -9.87
C ALA A 443 -38.65 -2.71 -9.65
N ALA A 444 -37.39 -2.63 -10.10
CA ALA A 444 -36.41 -3.68 -9.96
C ALA A 444 -36.11 -4.01 -8.49
N ALA A 445 -36.04 -3.02 -7.61
CA ALA A 445 -35.82 -3.21 -6.17
C ALA A 445 -36.87 -4.07 -5.45
N LYS A 446 -38.03 -4.28 -6.09
CA LYS A 446 -39.15 -5.13 -5.56
C LYS A 446 -39.12 -6.56 -6.12
N MET A 447 -38.15 -6.87 -6.97
CA MET A 447 -38.06 -8.15 -7.68
C MET A 447 -36.88 -8.99 -7.20
N ASN A 448 -37.00 -10.31 -7.42
CA ASN A 448 -35.83 -11.18 -7.31
C ASN A 448 -34.96 -11.03 -8.56
N LEU A 449 -33.81 -10.40 -8.41
CA LEU A 449 -32.84 -10.16 -9.51
C LEU A 449 -31.87 -11.32 -9.76
N SER A 450 -31.88 -12.36 -8.92
CA SER A 450 -30.95 -13.48 -9.03
C SER A 450 -31.01 -14.29 -10.34
N PRO A 451 -32.15 -14.42 -11.04
CA PRO A 451 -32.21 -15.17 -12.30
C PRO A 451 -31.63 -14.44 -13.51
N TYR A 452 -31.36 -13.13 -13.42
CA TYR A 452 -31.09 -12.27 -14.56
C TYR A 452 -29.61 -11.88 -14.68
N ASN A 453 -29.18 -11.66 -15.91
CA ASN A 453 -28.00 -10.85 -16.18
C ASN A 453 -28.44 -9.37 -16.16
N LEU A 454 -27.64 -8.50 -15.55
CA LEU A 454 -28.06 -7.13 -15.26
C LEU A 454 -27.27 -6.11 -16.07
N LEU A 455 -27.98 -5.13 -16.63
CA LEU A 455 -27.39 -3.90 -17.18
C LEU A 455 -27.98 -2.72 -16.40
N VAL A 456 -27.18 -2.08 -15.54
CA VAL A 456 -27.64 -1.04 -14.62
C VAL A 456 -27.06 0.30 -15.06
N ILE A 457 -27.92 1.28 -15.36
CA ILE A 457 -27.52 2.54 -16.02
C ILE A 457 -28.07 3.74 -15.25
N GLY A 458 -27.24 4.77 -15.05
CA GLY A 458 -27.65 6.05 -14.48
C GLY A 458 -26.62 6.69 -13.55
N THR A 459 -27.11 7.57 -12.66
CA THR A 459 -26.27 8.14 -11.61
C THR A 459 -26.54 7.46 -10.27
N PRO A 460 -25.57 7.41 -9.35
CA PRO A 460 -25.82 6.86 -8.01
C PRO A 460 -26.94 7.59 -7.25
N SER A 461 -27.09 8.90 -7.45
CA SER A 461 -28.14 9.67 -6.80
C SER A 461 -29.53 9.44 -7.39
N GLY A 462 -29.61 8.97 -8.63
CA GLY A 462 -30.85 8.76 -9.38
C GLY A 462 -31.32 7.31 -9.42
N ASN A 463 -30.45 6.36 -9.15
CA ASN A 463 -30.70 4.92 -9.28
C ASN A 463 -30.26 4.16 -8.01
N LYS A 464 -31.24 3.73 -7.21
CA LYS A 464 -30.99 3.02 -5.94
C LYS A 464 -30.31 1.67 -6.15
N VAL A 465 -30.70 0.94 -7.19
CA VAL A 465 -30.09 -0.36 -7.51
C VAL A 465 -28.62 -0.15 -7.91
N LEU A 466 -28.34 0.89 -8.72
CA LEU A 466 -26.97 1.22 -9.07
C LEU A 466 -26.10 1.53 -7.83
N THR A 467 -26.63 2.29 -6.88
CA THR A 467 -25.92 2.59 -5.62
C THR A 467 -25.58 1.32 -4.85
N GLU A 468 -26.51 0.37 -4.75
CA GLU A 468 -26.27 -0.92 -4.11
C GLU A 468 -25.21 -1.74 -4.86
N MET A 469 -25.28 -1.77 -6.19
CA MET A 469 -24.34 -2.51 -7.04
C MET A 469 -22.93 -1.91 -7.00
N LEU A 470 -22.81 -0.60 -7.06
CA LEU A 470 -21.52 0.09 -6.92
C LEU A 470 -20.88 -0.19 -5.56
N GLY A 471 -21.68 -0.43 -4.52
CA GLY A 471 -21.18 -0.85 -3.21
C GLY A 471 -20.45 -2.21 -3.21
N GLN A 472 -20.56 -3.00 -4.27
CA GLN A 472 -19.85 -4.29 -4.42
C GLN A 472 -18.56 -4.17 -5.25
N ILE A 473 -18.41 -3.11 -6.03
CA ILE A 473 -17.29 -2.86 -6.94
C ILE A 473 -16.25 -2.02 -6.20
N PRO A 474 -14.93 -2.27 -6.36
CA PRO A 474 -13.89 -1.48 -5.70
C PRO A 474 -13.67 -0.11 -6.36
N ILE A 475 -14.76 0.56 -6.73
CA ILE A 475 -14.80 1.89 -7.32
C ILE A 475 -15.88 2.68 -6.59
N LEU A 476 -15.53 3.87 -6.09
CA LEU A 476 -16.48 4.75 -5.41
C LEU A 476 -16.89 5.90 -6.31
N PHE A 477 -18.18 6.25 -6.24
CA PHE A 477 -18.71 7.48 -6.76
C PHE A 477 -18.98 8.48 -5.63
N THR A 478 -18.53 9.71 -5.83
CA THR A 478 -18.94 10.88 -5.06
C THR A 478 -19.79 11.79 -5.94
N GLU A 479 -20.28 12.89 -5.40
CA GLU A 479 -21.00 13.89 -6.22
C GLU A 479 -20.14 14.53 -7.31
N LYS A 480 -18.81 14.48 -7.19
CA LYS A 480 -17.87 15.19 -8.06
C LYS A 480 -16.80 14.31 -8.71
N SER A 481 -16.64 13.07 -8.25
CA SER A 481 -15.53 12.23 -8.68
C SER A 481 -15.87 10.74 -8.74
N ILE A 482 -15.09 10.03 -9.55
CA ILE A 482 -14.99 8.57 -9.56
C ILE A 482 -13.65 8.23 -8.92
N ILE A 483 -13.63 7.32 -7.95
CA ILE A 483 -12.41 6.93 -7.22
C ILE A 483 -12.19 5.44 -7.43
N GLY A 484 -11.14 5.10 -8.16
CA GLY A 484 -10.68 3.75 -8.42
C GLY A 484 -9.21 3.61 -8.00
N GLU A 485 -8.32 3.29 -8.93
CA GLU A 485 -6.88 3.29 -8.70
C GLU A 485 -6.31 4.71 -8.51
N LYS A 486 -7.06 5.71 -8.93
CA LYS A 486 -6.84 7.14 -8.65
C LYS A 486 -8.17 7.89 -8.60
N ILE A 487 -8.12 9.17 -8.30
CA ILE A 487 -9.27 10.06 -8.26
C ILE A 487 -9.46 10.70 -9.63
N TYR A 488 -10.66 10.55 -10.20
CA TYR A 488 -11.08 11.19 -11.45
C TYR A 488 -12.12 12.25 -11.11
N GLU A 489 -11.69 13.51 -11.04
CA GLU A 489 -12.51 14.62 -10.58
C GLU A 489 -12.99 15.51 -11.74
N GLY A 490 -14.22 16.01 -11.63
CA GLY A 490 -14.84 16.94 -12.57
C GLY A 490 -15.89 16.30 -13.47
N LYS A 491 -16.40 17.11 -14.43
CA LYS A 491 -17.44 16.70 -15.39
C LYS A 491 -16.87 15.84 -16.53
N GLY A 492 -17.75 15.10 -17.16
CA GLY A 492 -17.44 14.31 -18.36
C GLY A 492 -16.87 12.91 -18.06
N TYR A 493 -16.76 12.52 -16.81
CA TYR A 493 -16.32 11.18 -16.45
C TYR A 493 -17.48 10.21 -16.28
N ALA A 494 -17.34 9.03 -16.87
CA ALA A 494 -18.24 7.89 -16.70
C ALA A 494 -17.45 6.60 -16.43
N LEU A 495 -18.09 5.67 -15.72
CA LEU A 495 -17.60 4.31 -15.48
C LEU A 495 -18.44 3.32 -16.27
N LEU A 496 -17.78 2.42 -16.98
CA LEU A 496 -18.34 1.15 -17.41
C LEU A 496 -17.59 0.04 -16.70
N ALA A 497 -18.31 -0.88 -16.05
CA ALA A 497 -17.68 -1.98 -15.33
C ALA A 497 -18.49 -3.27 -15.41
N GLY A 498 -17.81 -4.37 -15.73
CA GLY A 498 -18.34 -5.72 -15.64
C GLY A 498 -18.11 -6.29 -14.25
N TRP A 499 -19.12 -6.95 -13.68
CA TRP A 499 -19.08 -7.59 -12.37
C TRP A 499 -19.97 -8.81 -12.36
N VAL A 500 -19.95 -9.61 -11.32
CA VAL A 500 -20.96 -10.65 -11.11
C VAL A 500 -22.26 -10.03 -10.59
N ASN A 501 -23.38 -10.64 -10.91
CA ASN A 501 -24.63 -10.26 -10.25
C ASN A 501 -24.52 -10.59 -8.74
N PRO A 502 -24.63 -9.61 -7.83
CA PRO A 502 -24.47 -9.84 -6.39
C PRO A 502 -25.45 -10.84 -5.78
N TYR A 503 -26.60 -11.04 -6.43
CA TYR A 503 -27.63 -12.00 -5.97
C TYR A 503 -27.40 -13.42 -6.53
N ASN A 504 -26.53 -13.58 -7.55
CA ASN A 504 -26.20 -14.87 -8.15
C ASN A 504 -24.90 -14.77 -8.96
N THR A 505 -23.80 -15.24 -8.40
CA THR A 505 -22.45 -15.15 -9.03
C THR A 505 -22.31 -15.94 -10.34
N ALA A 506 -23.26 -16.80 -10.69
CA ALA A 506 -23.32 -17.45 -12.01
C ALA A 506 -23.88 -16.52 -13.11
N LYS A 507 -24.41 -15.36 -12.74
CA LYS A 507 -24.92 -14.32 -13.64
C LYS A 507 -23.98 -13.13 -13.67
N VAL A 508 -24.00 -12.40 -14.80
CA VAL A 508 -23.14 -11.23 -14.99
C VAL A 508 -23.92 -9.94 -14.76
N MET A 509 -23.20 -8.91 -14.40
CA MET A 509 -23.70 -7.55 -14.29
C MET A 509 -22.75 -6.60 -15.02
N THR A 510 -23.31 -5.63 -15.73
CA THR A 510 -22.56 -4.48 -16.23
C THR A 510 -23.19 -3.21 -15.70
N VAL A 511 -22.39 -2.32 -15.13
CA VAL A 511 -22.80 -0.98 -14.72
C VAL A 511 -22.31 0.04 -15.72
N MET A 512 -23.16 1.02 -16.01
CA MET A 512 -22.85 2.24 -16.76
C MET A 512 -23.24 3.42 -15.88
N ALA A 513 -22.27 4.04 -15.25
CA ALA A 513 -22.51 5.02 -14.21
C ALA A 513 -21.74 6.33 -14.47
N ALA A 514 -22.37 7.46 -14.17
CA ALA A 514 -21.73 8.77 -14.21
C ALA A 514 -22.22 9.66 -13.07
N THR A 515 -21.58 10.80 -12.86
CA THR A 515 -22.03 11.81 -11.91
C THR A 515 -23.17 12.67 -12.48
N ASN A 516 -23.31 12.71 -13.82
CA ASN A 516 -24.38 13.39 -14.53
C ASN A 516 -24.90 12.48 -15.66
N PRO A 517 -26.24 12.34 -15.89
CA PRO A 517 -26.78 11.52 -16.95
C PRO A 517 -26.26 11.89 -18.36
N ASP A 518 -26.00 13.17 -18.63
CA ASP A 518 -25.43 13.62 -19.91
C ASP A 518 -24.04 13.04 -20.21
N ASP A 519 -23.29 12.63 -19.20
CA ASP A 519 -21.98 11.99 -19.39
C ASP A 519 -22.11 10.51 -19.86
N LEU A 520 -23.36 10.01 -19.95
CA LEU A 520 -23.72 8.68 -20.51
C LEU A 520 -24.44 8.77 -21.86
N VAL A 521 -24.67 9.97 -22.39
CA VAL A 521 -25.28 10.18 -23.73
C VAL A 521 -24.17 10.12 -24.78
N ASP A 522 -24.46 9.46 -25.89
CA ASP A 522 -23.58 9.42 -27.09
C ASP A 522 -22.32 8.51 -26.99
N PHE A 523 -22.51 7.25 -26.58
CA PHE A 523 -21.51 6.23 -26.90
C PHE A 523 -21.57 5.90 -28.40
N ASN A 524 -20.77 6.55 -29.20
CA ASN A 524 -20.66 6.21 -30.63
C ASN A 524 -20.05 4.82 -30.86
N GLN A 525 -19.36 4.29 -29.85
CA GLN A 525 -18.86 2.92 -29.79
C GLN A 525 -19.00 2.42 -28.37
N VAL A 526 -19.80 1.37 -28.18
CA VAL A 526 -19.72 0.60 -26.93
C VAL A 526 -18.27 0.14 -26.81
N PRO A 527 -17.56 0.47 -25.74
CA PRO A 527 -16.20 0.01 -25.58
C PRO A 527 -16.22 -1.50 -25.38
N PHE A 528 -16.13 -2.22 -26.48
CA PHE A 528 -15.90 -3.66 -26.45
C PHE A 528 -14.44 -3.88 -26.11
N GLY A 529 -14.17 -4.51 -24.97
CA GLY A 529 -12.82 -4.79 -24.52
C GLY A 529 -12.80 -5.99 -23.57
N TRP A 530 -11.65 -6.63 -23.50
CA TRP A 530 -11.41 -7.77 -22.62
C TRP A 530 -11.05 -7.35 -21.18
N THR A 531 -11.31 -6.07 -20.83
CA THR A 531 -11.04 -5.51 -19.51
C THR A 531 -12.31 -5.41 -18.67
N ASN A 532 -12.11 -5.43 -17.36
CA ASN A 532 -13.23 -5.43 -16.42
C ASN A 532 -13.87 -4.05 -16.27
N TYR A 533 -13.08 -2.95 -16.41
CA TYR A 533 -13.66 -1.60 -16.34
C TYR A 533 -13.02 -0.62 -17.32
N HIS A 534 -13.79 0.40 -17.66
CA HIS A 534 -13.35 1.59 -18.40
C HIS A 534 -13.78 2.84 -17.64
N ILE A 535 -12.84 3.76 -17.46
CA ILE A 535 -13.15 5.15 -17.13
C ILE A 535 -13.16 5.91 -18.45
N MET A 536 -14.27 6.55 -18.74
CA MET A 536 -14.46 7.38 -19.94
C MET A 536 -14.37 8.84 -19.55
N LYS A 537 -13.90 9.68 -20.47
CA LYS A 537 -13.99 11.14 -20.39
C LYS A 537 -14.50 11.71 -21.69
N ASN A 538 -15.60 12.46 -21.64
CA ASN A 538 -16.25 13.03 -22.81
C ASN A 538 -16.48 11.96 -23.88
N PHE A 539 -17.05 10.82 -23.48
CA PHE A 539 -17.40 9.65 -24.31
C PHE A 539 -16.23 8.89 -24.94
N ILE A 540 -14.99 9.25 -24.61
CA ILE A 540 -13.79 8.56 -25.07
C ILE A 540 -13.21 7.74 -23.93
N THR A 541 -12.80 6.51 -24.20
CA THR A 541 -12.09 5.70 -23.20
C THR A 541 -10.81 6.41 -22.79
N TYR A 542 -10.74 6.82 -21.54
CA TYR A 542 -9.62 7.50 -20.94
C TYR A 542 -8.66 6.52 -20.25
N LYS A 543 -9.22 5.52 -19.59
CA LYS A 543 -8.49 4.45 -18.89
C LYS A 543 -9.25 3.15 -18.99
N THR A 544 -8.55 2.06 -19.21
CA THR A 544 -9.05 0.69 -19.05
C THR A 544 -8.29 -0.01 -17.93
N GLY A 545 -8.92 -0.97 -17.30
CA GLY A 545 -8.26 -1.76 -16.26
C GLY A 545 -9.02 -3.03 -15.92
N ASP A 546 -8.37 -3.86 -15.11
CA ASP A 546 -8.93 -5.11 -14.63
C ASP A 546 -9.13 -5.07 -13.11
N PHE A 547 -10.11 -5.85 -12.65
CA PHE A 547 -10.23 -6.14 -11.24
C PHE A 547 -9.34 -7.33 -10.91
N MET A 548 -8.31 -7.07 -10.13
CA MET A 548 -7.38 -8.09 -9.70
C MET A 548 -7.72 -8.54 -8.28
N ARG A 549 -7.73 -9.84 -8.08
CA ARG A 549 -7.87 -10.40 -6.74
C ARG A 549 -6.52 -10.31 -6.01
N TYR A 550 -6.48 -9.51 -4.96
CA TYR A 550 -5.34 -9.43 -4.05
C TYR A 550 -5.73 -10.09 -2.72
N ASN A 551 -5.12 -11.23 -2.43
CA ASN A 551 -5.52 -12.10 -1.31
C ASN A 551 -7.03 -12.42 -1.36
N LEU A 552 -7.84 -11.66 -0.64
CA LEU A 552 -9.26 -11.95 -0.40
C LEU A 552 -10.21 -10.89 -0.93
N VAL A 553 -9.69 -9.83 -1.55
CA VAL A 553 -10.49 -8.73 -2.11
C VAL A 553 -10.12 -8.45 -3.56
N TRP A 554 -11.07 -7.88 -4.27
CA TRP A 554 -10.88 -7.38 -5.62
C TRP A 554 -10.48 -5.91 -5.56
N LEU A 555 -9.51 -5.53 -6.37
CA LEU A 555 -8.98 -4.18 -6.46
C LEU A 555 -8.91 -3.76 -7.92
N CYS A 556 -9.00 -2.45 -8.20
CA CYS A 556 -8.68 -1.89 -9.51
C CYS A 556 -7.18 -2.05 -9.81
N LYS A 557 -6.88 -2.45 -11.06
CA LYS A 557 -5.50 -2.55 -11.57
C LYS A 557 -5.30 -1.65 -12.77
#